data_d8a27c0350a2a2ee2d85dea031e071b3
#
_entry.id   d8a27c0350a2a2ee2d85dea031e071b3
#
_cell.length_a   1.000
_cell.length_b   1.000
_cell.length_c   1.000
_cell.angle_alpha   90.00
_cell.angle_beta   90.00
_cell.angle_gamma   90.00
#
_symmetry.space_group_name_H-M   'P 1'
#
loop_
_entity.id
_entity.type
_entity.pdbx_description
1 polymer ?
#
loop_
_entity_poly.entity_id
_entity_poly.type
_entity_poly.pdbx_seq_one_letter_code
_entity_poly.pdbx_strand_id
1 'polypeptide(L)'
;IKEIGGGGSVPRLQVKNKLKKPVLILEGDLLIGGKQNRLSNSSVLIPQKTKMPLPVSCIEHGRWGRRNASSDLFNFGQNDQNTPISFDSSSVCLAAPISRELKRAKMSDSGQDVQTSVWNSISKLESACAYRSDTSDHEELLRVSHGQLEDFLESTTCPDDAIGVAVVVGDQSFSFDLFDQHATCAHYWQMKVHAGLMHRRRML
;
A
#
# COMPACT_ATOMS: atom_id res chain seq x y z
N ILE A 1 -14.79 0.46 -4.57
CA ILE A 1 -14.32 1.54 -3.67
C ILE A 1 -14.63 2.87 -4.35
N LYS A 2 -14.86 3.94 -3.59
CA LYS A 2 -15.11 5.29 -4.13
C LYS A 2 -14.81 6.37 -3.09
N GLU A 3 -14.69 7.60 -3.57
CA GLU A 3 -14.59 8.78 -2.73
C GLU A 3 -15.85 9.01 -1.89
N ILE A 4 -15.72 9.68 -0.75
CA ILE A 4 -16.83 10.05 0.14
C ILE A 4 -17.25 11.49 -0.16
N GLY A 5 -18.54 11.68 -0.48
CA GLY A 5 -19.11 13.00 -0.78
C GLY A 5 -18.61 13.61 -2.09
N GLY A 6 -19.11 14.80 -2.44
CA GLY A 6 -18.75 15.50 -3.68
C GLY A 6 -17.32 16.07 -3.68
N GLY A 7 -16.77 16.42 -2.52
CA GLY A 7 -15.43 16.96 -2.36
C GLY A 7 -14.33 15.90 -2.18
N GLY A 8 -14.70 14.65 -1.89
CA GLY A 8 -13.77 13.62 -1.42
C GLY A 8 -13.41 13.79 0.05
N SER A 9 -12.70 12.81 0.60
CA SER A 9 -12.19 12.83 1.97
C SER A 9 -10.77 12.31 1.99
N VAL A 10 -9.82 13.08 2.51
CA VAL A 10 -8.43 12.66 2.60
C VAL A 10 -8.26 11.38 3.43
N PRO A 11 -8.78 11.29 4.67
CA PRO A 11 -8.52 10.16 5.55
C PRO A 11 -9.44 8.95 5.34
N ARG A 12 -10.40 9.01 4.41
CA ARG A 12 -11.40 7.94 4.27
C ARG A 12 -11.86 7.75 2.84
N LEU A 13 -12.00 6.48 2.45
CA LEU A 13 -12.73 6.05 1.26
C LEU A 13 -13.96 5.24 1.67
N GLN A 14 -14.88 5.04 0.74
CA GLN A 14 -16.04 4.20 0.94
C GLN A 14 -15.87 2.88 0.21
N VAL A 15 -15.95 1.79 0.95
CA VAL A 15 -15.98 0.44 0.40
C VAL A 15 -17.41 -0.09 0.41
N LYS A 16 -17.81 -0.75 -0.68
CA LYS A 16 -19.05 -1.51 -0.77
C LYS A 16 -18.74 -2.92 -1.24
N ASN A 17 -18.89 -3.89 -0.36
CA ASN A 17 -18.80 -5.30 -0.73
C ASN A 17 -20.13 -5.73 -1.38
N LYS A 18 -20.07 -6.06 -2.67
CA LYS A 18 -21.22 -6.56 -3.43
C LYS A 18 -21.30 -8.10 -3.46
N LEU A 19 -20.26 -8.78 -2.95
CA LEU A 19 -20.15 -10.24 -2.97
C LEU A 19 -21.03 -10.87 -1.89
N LYS A 20 -21.24 -12.19 -2.02
CA LYS A 20 -21.91 -13.02 -1.02
C LYS A 20 -20.94 -13.59 0.03
N LYS A 21 -19.69 -13.14 0.03
CA LYS A 21 -18.62 -13.53 0.96
C LYS A 21 -17.93 -12.29 1.51
N PRO A 22 -17.29 -12.35 2.68
CA PRO A 22 -16.50 -11.25 3.18
C PRO A 22 -15.29 -10.99 2.29
N VAL A 23 -14.77 -9.76 2.35
CA VAL A 23 -13.56 -9.34 1.65
C VAL A 23 -12.59 -8.80 2.68
N LEU A 24 -11.37 -9.32 2.69
CA LEU A 24 -10.28 -8.81 3.51
C LEU A 24 -9.53 -7.75 2.72
N ILE A 25 -9.32 -6.60 3.34
CA ILE A 25 -8.35 -5.58 2.91
C ILE A 25 -7.29 -5.52 4.00
N LEU A 26 -6.04 -5.62 3.62
CA LEU A 26 -4.93 -5.56 4.59
C LEU A 26 -4.45 -4.13 4.81
N GLU A 27 -3.90 -3.89 5.98
CA GLU A 27 -3.13 -2.68 6.24
C GLU A 27 -2.00 -2.59 5.23
N GLY A 28 -1.95 -1.44 4.52
CA GLY A 28 -0.97 -1.18 3.48
C GLY A 28 -1.38 -1.56 2.07
N ASP A 29 -2.52 -2.20 1.88
CA ASP A 29 -3.04 -2.42 0.53
C ASP A 29 -3.17 -1.11 -0.23
N LEU A 30 -2.71 -1.12 -1.48
CA LEU A 30 -2.79 0.04 -2.36
C LEU A 30 -4.16 0.16 -3.01
N LEU A 31 -4.60 1.39 -3.07
CA LEU A 31 -5.87 1.80 -3.64
C LEU A 31 -5.57 2.84 -4.73
N ILE A 32 -5.50 2.36 -5.96
CA ILE A 32 -5.07 3.14 -7.12
C ILE A 32 -6.27 3.81 -7.78
N GLY A 33 -6.16 5.09 -8.02
CA GLY A 33 -7.21 5.88 -8.67
C GLY A 33 -7.90 6.89 -7.75
N GLY A 34 -9.10 7.32 -8.14
CA GLY A 34 -9.78 8.42 -7.46
C GLY A 34 -9.01 9.73 -7.58
N LYS A 35 -9.11 10.57 -6.56
CA LYS A 35 -8.41 11.87 -6.52
C LYS A 35 -6.91 11.74 -6.28
N GLN A 36 -6.49 10.70 -5.60
CA GLN A 36 -5.09 10.36 -5.31
C GLN A 36 -4.98 8.87 -5.02
N ASN A 37 -3.80 8.30 -5.28
CA ASN A 37 -3.47 6.96 -4.81
C ASN A 37 -3.37 6.95 -3.29
N ARG A 38 -3.86 5.87 -2.69
CA ARG A 38 -3.94 5.73 -1.23
C ARG A 38 -3.50 4.37 -0.77
N LEU A 39 -3.20 4.25 0.51
CA LEU A 39 -3.00 2.97 1.17
C LEU A 39 -4.01 2.79 2.32
N SER A 40 -4.36 1.55 2.60
CA SER A 40 -5.21 1.21 3.74
C SER A 40 -4.43 1.35 5.05
N ASN A 41 -5.00 2.09 6.02
CA ASN A 41 -4.37 2.33 7.32
C ASN A 41 -4.56 1.18 8.32
N SER A 42 -5.37 0.18 7.97
CA SER A 42 -5.67 -0.95 8.86
C SER A 42 -6.19 -2.15 8.08
N SER A 43 -5.95 -3.34 8.60
CA SER A 43 -6.60 -4.54 8.09
C SER A 43 -8.08 -4.53 8.49
N VAL A 44 -8.97 -4.71 7.50
CA VAL A 44 -10.41 -4.64 7.67
C VAL A 44 -11.09 -5.81 6.95
N LEU A 45 -11.87 -6.58 7.69
CA LEU A 45 -12.76 -7.58 7.11
C LEU A 45 -14.11 -6.92 6.80
N ILE A 46 -14.45 -6.82 5.52
CA ILE A 46 -15.68 -6.19 5.05
C ILE A 46 -16.75 -7.27 4.89
N PRO A 47 -17.80 -7.27 5.73
CA PRO A 47 -18.87 -8.27 5.63
C PRO A 47 -19.55 -8.27 4.26
N GLN A 48 -20.17 -9.39 3.92
CA GLN A 48 -20.95 -9.51 2.69
C GLN A 48 -22.05 -8.44 2.61
N LYS A 49 -22.31 -7.92 1.41
CA LYS A 49 -23.38 -6.94 1.13
C LYS A 49 -23.32 -5.66 1.99
N THR A 50 -22.20 -5.37 2.59
CA THR A 50 -22.01 -4.23 3.49
C THR A 50 -21.33 -3.06 2.79
N LYS A 51 -21.61 -1.87 3.28
CA LYS A 51 -20.99 -0.60 2.91
C LYS A 51 -20.42 0.05 4.16
N MET A 52 -19.15 0.41 4.14
CA MET A 52 -18.48 1.02 5.30
C MET A 52 -17.34 1.96 4.89
N PRO A 53 -16.93 2.90 5.76
CA PRO A 53 -15.74 3.70 5.53
C PRO A 53 -14.48 2.85 5.70
N LEU A 54 -13.45 3.12 4.88
CA LEU A 54 -12.11 2.56 4.98
C LEU A 54 -11.14 3.68 5.34
N PRO A 55 -10.44 3.59 6.48
CA PRO A 55 -9.41 4.56 6.82
C PRO A 55 -8.20 4.41 5.89
N VAL A 56 -7.76 5.51 5.32
CA VAL A 56 -6.68 5.53 4.33
C VAL A 56 -5.74 6.71 4.54
N SER A 57 -4.53 6.61 3.97
CA SER A 57 -3.59 7.72 3.84
C SER A 57 -3.22 7.93 2.37
N CYS A 58 -3.01 9.19 1.99
CA CYS A 58 -2.53 9.52 0.67
C CYS A 58 -1.06 9.11 0.51
N ILE A 59 -0.73 8.56 -0.65
CA ILE A 59 0.64 8.16 -1.02
C ILE A 59 1.14 8.85 -2.29
N GLU A 60 0.39 9.85 -2.74
CA GLU A 60 0.68 10.68 -3.90
C GLU A 60 0.42 12.13 -3.54
N HIS A 61 1.45 12.98 -3.53
CA HIS A 61 1.34 14.36 -3.03
C HIS A 61 0.75 15.33 -4.04
N GLY A 62 1.00 15.13 -5.33
CA GLY A 62 0.82 16.16 -6.35
C GLY A 62 -0.52 16.15 -7.10
N ARG A 63 -1.34 15.10 -7.00
CA ARG A 63 -2.47 14.90 -7.94
C ARG A 63 -3.82 15.48 -7.51
N TRP A 64 -3.99 15.88 -6.26
CA TRP A 64 -5.28 16.40 -5.80
C TRP A 64 -5.73 17.61 -6.62
N GLY A 65 -6.59 17.37 -7.60
CA GLY A 65 -7.15 18.40 -8.48
C GLY A 65 -6.25 18.87 -9.65
N ARG A 66 -5.07 18.26 -9.88
CA ARG A 66 -4.24 18.52 -11.06
C ARG A 66 -4.36 17.38 -12.08
N ARG A 67 -4.59 17.74 -13.35
CA ARG A 67 -4.32 16.86 -14.49
C ARG A 67 -2.80 16.81 -14.67
N ASN A 68 -2.15 15.70 -14.42
CA ASN A 68 -0.76 15.54 -14.80
C ASN A 68 -0.68 15.02 -16.24
N ALA A 69 0.01 15.78 -17.09
CA ALA A 69 0.22 15.46 -18.49
C ALA A 69 1.10 14.23 -18.74
N SER A 70 1.73 13.68 -17.71
CA SER A 70 2.61 12.52 -17.83
C SER A 70 1.95 11.15 -17.64
N SER A 71 0.66 11.11 -17.30
CA SER A 71 -0.08 9.85 -17.18
C SER A 71 -0.64 9.33 -18.49
N ASP A 72 -0.26 9.93 -19.63
CA ASP A 72 -0.75 9.53 -20.97
C ASP A 72 -0.25 8.16 -21.43
N LEU A 73 0.69 7.52 -20.72
CA LEU A 73 1.16 6.17 -21.04
C LEU A 73 0.23 5.06 -20.53
N PHE A 74 -0.65 5.37 -19.62
CA PHE A 74 -1.73 4.48 -19.22
C PHE A 74 -3.02 5.31 -19.26
N ASN A 75 -3.91 4.99 -20.17
CA ASN A 75 -5.24 5.57 -20.35
C ASN A 75 -6.13 5.43 -19.09
N PHE A 76 -5.70 5.94 -17.97
CA PHE A 76 -6.53 6.13 -16.78
C PHE A 76 -7.27 7.47 -16.98
N GLY A 77 -8.41 7.33 -17.66
CA GLY A 77 -9.26 8.42 -18.03
C GLY A 77 -9.60 9.31 -16.85
N GLN A 78 -9.58 10.59 -17.16
CA GLN A 78 -10.28 11.70 -16.54
C GLN A 78 -10.39 11.65 -15.00
N ASN A 79 -9.80 12.65 -14.36
CA ASN A 79 -9.97 13.03 -12.95
C ASN A 79 -11.43 13.40 -12.60
N ASP A 80 -12.35 12.48 -12.81
CA ASP A 80 -13.70 12.60 -12.36
C ASP A 80 -13.81 11.90 -10.99
N GLN A 81 -14.62 12.46 -10.10
CA GLN A 81 -15.00 11.86 -8.82
C GLN A 81 -15.57 10.44 -8.98
N ASN A 82 -15.86 10.04 -10.22
CA ASN A 82 -16.36 8.75 -10.63
C ASN A 82 -15.28 7.78 -11.13
N THR A 83 -13.99 8.19 -11.20
CA THR A 83 -12.92 7.25 -11.59
C THR A 83 -12.92 6.05 -10.64
N PRO A 84 -13.09 4.83 -11.15
CA PRO A 84 -13.09 3.66 -10.31
C PRO A 84 -11.76 3.56 -9.56
N ILE A 85 -11.81 3.34 -8.26
CA ILE A 85 -10.64 3.03 -7.47
C ILE A 85 -10.42 1.53 -7.59
N SER A 86 -9.33 1.15 -8.25
CA SER A 86 -8.91 -0.25 -8.33
C SER A 86 -8.14 -0.64 -7.08
N PHE A 87 -8.30 -1.87 -6.68
CA PHE A 87 -7.53 -2.49 -5.63
C PHE A 87 -6.38 -3.26 -6.27
N ASP A 88 -5.16 -2.84 -6.00
CA ASP A 88 -3.98 -3.55 -6.46
C ASP A 88 -3.34 -4.29 -5.29
N SER A 89 -3.62 -5.58 -5.20
CA SER A 89 -2.99 -6.45 -4.21
C SER A 89 -1.56 -6.83 -4.58
N SER A 90 -1.14 -6.64 -5.83
CA SER A 90 0.24 -6.93 -6.26
C SER A 90 1.24 -5.92 -5.72
N SER A 91 0.78 -4.73 -5.40
CA SER A 91 1.60 -3.62 -4.92
C SER A 91 1.67 -3.50 -3.38
N VAL A 92 1.13 -4.45 -2.62
CA VAL A 92 1.11 -4.44 -1.13
C VAL A 92 2.51 -4.46 -0.50
N CYS A 93 3.53 -4.67 -1.30
CA CYS A 93 4.90 -4.87 -0.87
C CYS A 93 5.48 -3.76 0.01
N LEU A 94 4.96 -2.56 -0.05
CA LEU A 94 5.58 -1.41 0.57
C LEU A 94 4.87 -0.85 1.75
N ALA A 95 3.80 -1.44 2.03
CA ALA A 95 3.12 -1.16 3.27
C ALA A 95 3.96 -1.51 4.49
N ALA A 96 4.83 -2.50 4.44
CA ALA A 96 5.53 -2.93 5.66
C ALA A 96 6.36 -1.80 6.32
N PRO A 97 7.17 -1.01 5.60
CA PRO A 97 7.83 0.13 6.21
C PRO A 97 6.86 1.23 6.64
N ILE A 98 5.86 1.52 5.82
CA ILE A 98 4.86 2.55 6.11
C ILE A 98 3.91 2.09 7.22
N SER A 99 3.45 0.84 7.20
CA SER A 99 2.59 0.27 8.25
C SER A 99 3.25 0.30 9.62
N ARG A 100 4.55 0.08 9.69
CA ARG A 100 5.29 0.16 10.96
C ARG A 100 5.30 1.58 11.51
N GLU A 101 5.52 2.58 10.65
CA GLU A 101 5.44 3.98 11.03
C GLU A 101 4.01 4.40 11.40
N LEU A 102 3.01 3.90 10.69
CA LEU A 102 1.60 4.08 11.02
C LEU A 102 1.25 3.52 12.39
N LYS A 103 1.72 2.30 12.71
CA LYS A 103 1.53 1.69 14.03
C LYS A 103 2.20 2.53 15.12
N ARG A 104 3.42 2.98 14.90
CA ARG A 104 4.13 3.87 15.83
C ARG A 104 3.40 5.18 16.03
N ALA A 105 2.95 5.82 14.95
CA ALA A 105 2.19 7.07 15.02
C ALA A 105 0.87 6.92 15.80
N LYS A 106 0.17 5.81 15.60
CA LYS A 106 -1.07 5.50 16.33
C LYS A 106 -0.84 5.18 17.80
N MET A 107 0.31 4.61 18.15
CA MET A 107 0.65 4.25 19.55
C MET A 107 1.34 5.39 20.28
N SER A 108 1.81 6.40 19.58
CA SER A 108 2.47 7.56 20.15
C SER A 108 1.43 8.62 20.51
N ASP A 109 1.43 9.04 21.77
CA ASP A 109 0.62 10.16 22.27
C ASP A 109 1.14 11.54 21.78
N SER A 110 2.12 11.51 20.83
CA SER A 110 2.84 12.70 20.38
C SER A 110 2.03 13.62 19.46
N GLY A 111 0.77 13.31 19.16
CA GLY A 111 -0.09 14.12 18.28
C GLY A 111 0.41 14.23 16.84
N GLN A 112 1.40 13.41 16.46
CA GLN A 112 1.93 13.43 15.10
C GLN A 112 0.87 12.89 14.14
N ASP A 113 0.52 13.68 13.13
CA ASP A 113 -0.43 13.31 12.12
C ASP A 113 0.07 12.06 11.36
N VAL A 114 -0.81 11.06 11.26
CA VAL A 114 -0.57 9.80 10.54
C VAL A 114 -0.16 10.08 9.09
N GLN A 115 -0.75 11.08 8.46
CA GLN A 115 -0.42 11.47 7.08
C GLN A 115 1.01 11.99 6.96
N THR A 116 1.48 12.80 7.90
CA THR A 116 2.85 13.29 7.96
C THR A 116 3.85 12.15 8.11
N SER A 117 3.54 11.16 8.93
CA SER A 117 4.38 9.94 9.08
C SER A 117 4.49 9.15 7.78
N VAL A 118 3.41 9.05 7.01
CA VAL A 118 3.42 8.43 5.67
C VAL A 118 4.33 9.19 4.72
N TRP A 119 4.21 10.51 4.64
CA TRP A 119 5.06 11.34 3.78
C TRP A 119 6.54 11.23 4.11
N ASN A 120 6.88 11.27 5.39
CA ASN A 120 8.26 11.09 5.85
C ASN A 120 8.82 9.71 5.46
N SER A 121 7.99 8.67 5.50
CA SER A 121 8.39 7.31 5.11
C SER A 121 8.63 7.20 3.61
N ILE A 122 7.77 7.82 2.79
CA ILE A 122 7.92 7.86 1.33
C ILE A 122 9.21 8.59 0.96
N SER A 123 9.45 9.79 1.50
CA SER A 123 10.66 10.57 1.22
C SER A 123 11.94 9.82 1.58
N LYS A 124 11.95 9.07 2.68
CA LYS A 124 13.09 8.22 3.05
C LYS A 124 13.32 7.08 2.05
N LEU A 125 12.24 6.47 1.56
CA LEU A 125 12.33 5.40 0.55
C LEU A 125 12.79 5.95 -0.81
N GLU A 126 12.28 7.10 -1.25
CA GLU A 126 12.75 7.78 -2.46
C GLU A 126 14.26 8.04 -2.40
N SER A 127 14.72 8.56 -1.27
CA SER A 127 16.16 8.82 -1.05
C SER A 127 16.98 7.53 -1.09
N ALA A 128 16.52 6.47 -0.45
CA ALA A 128 17.21 5.18 -0.39
C ALA A 128 17.24 4.46 -1.76
N CYS A 129 16.24 4.68 -2.60
CA CYS A 129 16.19 4.11 -3.94
C CYS A 129 16.87 4.98 -5.02
N ALA A 130 17.39 6.14 -4.63
CA ALA A 130 17.91 7.16 -5.57
C ALA A 130 16.89 7.48 -6.69
N TYR A 131 15.63 7.47 -6.37
CA TYR A 131 14.53 7.72 -7.29
C TYR A 131 13.56 8.74 -6.70
N ARG A 132 13.08 9.64 -7.53
CA ARG A 132 12.08 10.63 -7.16
C ARG A 132 11.00 10.70 -8.24
N SER A 133 9.77 10.52 -7.84
CA SER A 133 8.61 10.74 -8.69
C SER A 133 8.31 12.24 -8.78
N ASP A 134 7.89 12.74 -9.96
CA ASP A 134 7.48 14.13 -10.15
C ASP A 134 6.27 14.52 -9.29
N THR A 135 5.43 13.57 -8.95
CA THR A 135 4.24 13.73 -8.11
C THR A 135 4.43 13.18 -6.70
N SER A 136 5.64 12.70 -6.38
CA SER A 136 5.90 11.90 -5.19
C SER A 136 4.89 10.76 -5.07
N ASP A 137 4.64 10.07 -6.19
CA ASP A 137 3.77 8.90 -6.23
C ASP A 137 4.55 7.66 -5.79
N HIS A 138 4.15 7.15 -4.68
CA HIS A 138 4.77 5.96 -4.10
C HIS A 138 4.53 4.69 -4.94
N GLU A 139 3.44 4.59 -5.66
CA GLU A 139 3.18 3.47 -6.58
C GLU A 139 4.23 3.41 -7.68
N GLU A 140 4.65 4.55 -8.22
CA GLU A 140 5.70 4.60 -9.23
C GLU A 140 7.06 4.12 -8.70
N LEU A 141 7.43 4.55 -7.49
CA LEU A 141 8.63 4.07 -6.79
C LEU A 141 8.60 2.55 -6.63
N LEU A 142 7.45 2.00 -6.34
CA LEU A 142 7.23 0.58 -6.18
C LEU A 142 7.51 -0.22 -7.43
N ARG A 143 6.91 0.24 -8.51
CA ARG A 143 7.03 -0.42 -9.81
C ARG A 143 8.50 -0.44 -10.27
N VAL A 144 9.22 0.67 -10.10
CA VAL A 144 10.65 0.73 -10.43
C VAL A 144 11.47 -0.22 -9.56
N SER A 145 11.19 -0.26 -8.26
CA SER A 145 11.92 -1.15 -7.35
C SER A 145 11.59 -2.62 -7.57
N HIS A 146 10.35 -2.94 -7.93
CA HIS A 146 9.94 -4.30 -8.28
C HIS A 146 10.72 -4.81 -9.49
N GLY A 147 10.77 -4.04 -10.58
CA GLY A 147 11.53 -4.41 -11.77
C GLY A 147 13.02 -4.66 -11.50
N GLN A 148 13.62 -3.97 -10.53
CA GLN A 148 15.00 -4.21 -10.12
C GLN A 148 15.22 -5.49 -9.31
N LEU A 149 14.15 -6.08 -8.78
CA LEU A 149 14.18 -7.25 -7.91
C LEU A 149 13.43 -8.44 -8.50
N GLU A 150 12.93 -8.29 -9.74
CA GLU A 150 12.05 -9.26 -10.37
C GLU A 150 12.64 -10.67 -10.40
N ASP A 151 13.87 -10.82 -10.90
CA ASP A 151 14.56 -12.12 -10.96
C ASP A 151 14.68 -12.78 -9.58
N PHE A 152 14.96 -11.97 -8.55
CA PHE A 152 15.04 -12.47 -7.18
C PHE A 152 13.68 -12.90 -6.65
N LEU A 153 12.66 -12.09 -6.87
CA LEU A 153 11.29 -12.38 -6.41
C LEU A 153 10.72 -13.63 -7.10
N GLU A 154 10.97 -13.77 -8.40
CA GLU A 154 10.56 -14.97 -9.15
C GLU A 154 11.25 -16.23 -8.66
N SER A 155 12.52 -16.13 -8.22
CA SER A 155 13.25 -17.26 -7.65
C SER A 155 12.76 -17.64 -6.25
N THR A 156 11.96 -16.78 -5.61
CA THR A 156 11.51 -16.97 -4.23
C THR A 156 10.08 -17.53 -4.20
N THR A 157 9.95 -18.82 -3.98
CA THR A 157 8.66 -19.50 -3.89
C THR A 157 8.22 -19.66 -2.44
N CYS A 158 6.91 -19.61 -2.21
CA CYS A 158 6.36 -19.94 -0.90
C CYS A 158 6.57 -21.44 -0.64
N PRO A 159 7.22 -21.82 0.49
CA PRO A 159 7.38 -23.23 0.83
C PRO A 159 6.01 -23.90 0.98
N ASP A 160 5.94 -25.19 0.63
CA ASP A 160 4.75 -26.01 0.83
C ASP A 160 4.36 -25.99 2.32
N ASP A 161 3.06 -25.91 2.57
CA ASP A 161 2.46 -25.82 3.92
C ASP A 161 2.84 -24.60 4.77
N ALA A 162 3.62 -23.65 4.26
CA ALA A 162 3.88 -22.42 4.98
C ALA A 162 2.57 -21.62 5.20
N ILE A 163 2.38 -21.18 6.45
CA ILE A 163 1.25 -20.31 6.84
C ILE A 163 1.73 -18.96 7.36
N GLY A 164 3.01 -18.67 7.27
CA GLY A 164 3.56 -17.39 7.71
C GLY A 164 4.89 -17.08 7.06
N VAL A 165 5.29 -15.82 7.14
CA VAL A 165 6.56 -15.31 6.65
C VAL A 165 7.21 -14.45 7.71
N ALA A 166 8.49 -14.73 7.98
CA ALA A 166 9.34 -13.90 8.83
C ALA A 166 10.41 -13.25 7.94
N VAL A 167 10.54 -11.94 8.01
CA VAL A 167 11.58 -11.20 7.32
C VAL A 167 12.51 -10.57 8.35
N VAL A 168 13.77 -10.96 8.32
CA VAL A 168 14.83 -10.46 9.20
C VAL A 168 15.83 -9.69 8.36
N VAL A 169 16.16 -8.47 8.79
CA VAL A 169 17.12 -7.61 8.11
C VAL A 169 18.23 -7.24 9.11
N GLY A 170 19.38 -7.88 8.99
CA GLY A 170 20.43 -7.78 10.01
C GLY A 170 19.90 -8.21 11.39
N ASP A 171 20.36 -7.52 12.42
CA ASP A 171 20.00 -7.83 13.82
C ASP A 171 18.85 -6.96 14.34
N GLN A 172 18.40 -5.97 13.58
CA GLN A 172 17.56 -4.89 14.11
C GLN A 172 16.15 -4.82 13.53
N SER A 173 15.85 -5.53 12.48
CA SER A 173 14.54 -5.46 11.82
C SER A 173 13.94 -6.84 11.67
N PHE A 174 12.77 -6.97 12.26
CA PHE A 174 11.97 -8.18 12.20
C PHE A 174 10.54 -7.85 11.85
N SER A 175 10.01 -8.52 10.85
CA SER A 175 8.56 -8.54 10.58
C SER A 175 8.11 -10.00 10.53
N PHE A 176 6.94 -10.24 11.09
CA PHE A 176 6.31 -11.54 11.10
C PHE A 176 4.84 -11.38 10.73
N ASP A 177 4.42 -12.13 9.73
CA ASP A 177 3.04 -12.21 9.30
C ASP A 177 2.60 -13.68 9.36
N LEU A 178 1.47 -13.94 10.00
CA LEU A 178 0.84 -15.24 10.11
C LEU A 178 -0.53 -15.19 9.44
N PHE A 179 -0.83 -16.19 8.64
CA PHE A 179 -2.07 -16.31 7.89
C PHE A 179 -2.89 -17.50 8.41
N ASP A 180 -4.16 -17.50 8.14
CA ASP A 180 -5.10 -18.54 8.53
C ASP A 180 -4.88 -19.86 7.78
N GLN A 181 -4.30 -19.79 6.58
CA GLN A 181 -4.07 -20.93 5.71
C GLN A 181 -2.96 -20.68 4.69
N HIS A 182 -2.39 -21.79 4.18
CA HIS A 182 -1.33 -21.75 3.18
C HIS A 182 -1.69 -20.93 1.92
N ALA A 183 -2.89 -21.09 1.39
CA ALA A 183 -3.31 -20.36 0.17
C ALA A 183 -3.23 -18.83 0.36
N THR A 184 -3.55 -18.32 1.55
CA THR A 184 -3.42 -16.91 1.89
C THR A 184 -1.93 -16.52 2.00
N CYS A 185 -1.12 -17.34 2.65
CA CYS A 185 0.32 -17.13 2.75
C CYS A 185 0.99 -17.09 1.38
N ALA A 186 0.72 -18.05 0.52
CA ALA A 186 1.27 -18.13 -0.83
C ALA A 186 0.88 -16.92 -1.68
N HIS A 187 -0.36 -16.45 -1.57
CA HIS A 187 -0.84 -15.25 -2.27
C HIS A 187 -0.04 -13.99 -1.87
N TYR A 188 0.31 -13.84 -0.60
CA TYR A 188 1.03 -12.67 -0.10
C TYR A 188 2.55 -12.85 -0.04
N TRP A 189 3.08 -14.02 -0.40
CA TRP A 189 4.49 -14.37 -0.20
C TRP A 189 5.45 -13.38 -0.86
N GLN A 190 5.39 -13.23 -2.16
CA GLN A 190 6.31 -12.34 -2.91
C GLN A 190 6.21 -10.90 -2.43
N MET A 191 5.02 -10.43 -2.12
CA MET A 191 4.79 -9.09 -1.60
C MET A 191 5.50 -8.87 -0.27
N LYS A 192 5.44 -9.84 0.64
CA LYS A 192 6.10 -9.75 1.95
C LYS A 192 7.62 -9.82 1.83
N VAL A 193 8.12 -10.65 0.93
CA VAL A 193 9.55 -10.72 0.61
C VAL A 193 10.04 -9.39 0.04
N HIS A 194 9.36 -8.83 -0.96
CA HIS A 194 9.69 -7.53 -1.53
C HIS A 194 9.69 -6.42 -0.46
N ALA A 195 8.66 -6.37 0.38
CA ALA A 195 8.58 -5.40 1.48
C ALA A 195 9.79 -5.47 2.42
N GLY A 196 10.28 -6.67 2.71
CA GLY A 196 11.50 -6.89 3.50
C GLY A 196 12.75 -6.34 2.82
N LEU A 197 12.90 -6.59 1.52
CA LEU A 197 14.04 -6.09 0.75
C LEU A 197 14.05 -4.56 0.65
N MET A 198 12.90 -3.94 0.45
CA MET A 198 12.75 -2.48 0.47
C MET A 198 13.07 -1.88 1.83
N HIS A 199 12.73 -2.57 2.90
CA HIS A 199 13.09 -2.14 4.24
C HIS A 199 14.61 -2.12 4.46
N ARG A 200 15.34 -3.11 3.92
CA ARG A 200 16.81 -3.14 3.95
C ARG A 200 17.41 -1.94 3.25
N ARG A 201 16.94 -1.59 2.05
CA ARG A 201 17.43 -0.41 1.30
C ARG A 201 17.29 0.89 2.08
N ARG A 202 16.25 1.02 2.89
CA ARG A 202 16.03 2.20 3.75
C ARG A 202 17.03 2.30 4.91
N MET A 203 17.65 1.19 5.32
CA MET A 203 18.54 1.13 6.47
C MET A 203 20.03 1.28 6.12
N LEU A 204 20.37 1.16 4.84
CA LEU A 204 21.70 1.43 4.29
C LEU A 204 21.81 2.88 3.86
#